data_c4934570eaaa583700f3578b2f09baa8
#
_entry.id   c4934570eaaa583700f3578b2f09baa8
#
_cell.length_a   1.000
_cell.length_b   1.000
_cell.length_c   1.000
_cell.angle_alpha   90.00
_cell.angle_beta   90.00
_cell.angle_gamma   90.00
#
_symmetry.space_group_name_H-M   'P 1'
#
loop_
_entity.id
_entity.type
_entity.pdbx_description
1 polymer ?
#
loop_
_entity_poly.entity_id
_entity_poly.type
_entity_poly.pdbx_seq_one_letter_code
_entity_poly.pdbx_strand_id
1 'polypeptide(L)'
;MVLIHDAERALDVLIHQPAVDSKRITMIGHSEGTIIAPRVAIDNSTKVKNIIFIGIVAQNLRDILHYQVVYRPAGNATQALDKNHTGLISIQQIAKDPHRYSVLLRFLLPSSVVHTFLRTNNTKVIANFLLNKFANNTIEAGYISIDKQLKPLLIKRYENITAFNLLKCNNLGGCPIWYRSVDTLIPTLSIIGNVSKSTGILILNGENDTQTPVQQAFLLQQRLTDVKHPDHTLITYPNLGHVFYPSSQWETRNGPIQQNVLADLYSWLEAHSGLSHPFVTATTSAIRVKTS
;
A
#
# COMPACT_ATOMS: atom_id res chain seq x y z
N MET A 1 0.99 -20.75 -5.10
CA MET A 1 1.88 -19.61 -4.79
C MET A 1 2.50 -19.83 -3.42
N VAL A 2 3.82 -19.74 -3.28
CA VAL A 2 4.56 -20.15 -2.06
C VAL A 2 4.00 -19.47 -0.80
N LEU A 3 3.79 -18.16 -0.82
CA LEU A 3 3.30 -17.40 0.35
C LEU A 3 1.89 -17.81 0.84
N ILE A 4 1.00 -18.25 -0.05
CA ILE A 4 -0.31 -18.76 0.35
C ILE A 4 -0.13 -20.09 1.10
N HIS A 5 0.65 -21.01 0.54
CA HIS A 5 0.94 -22.29 1.20
C HIS A 5 1.69 -22.13 2.52
N ASP A 6 2.60 -21.14 2.63
CA ASP A 6 3.27 -20.85 3.88
C ASP A 6 2.28 -20.36 4.95
N ALA A 7 1.33 -19.49 4.55
CA ALA A 7 0.26 -19.03 5.46
C ALA A 7 -0.70 -20.17 5.86
N GLU A 8 -1.03 -21.08 4.94
CA GLU A 8 -1.83 -22.28 5.24
C GLU A 8 -1.11 -23.20 6.23
N ARG A 9 0.19 -23.44 6.03
CA ARG A 9 1.01 -24.22 6.97
C ARG A 9 1.07 -23.56 8.35
N ALA A 10 1.24 -22.23 8.39
CA ALA A 10 1.22 -21.49 9.65
C ALA A 10 -0.13 -21.64 10.37
N LEU A 11 -1.24 -21.56 9.62
CA LEU A 11 -2.57 -21.82 10.16
C LEU A 11 -2.71 -23.24 10.70
N ASP A 12 -2.24 -24.25 9.95
CA ASP A 12 -2.28 -25.64 10.40
C ASP A 12 -1.46 -25.87 11.66
N VAL A 13 -0.28 -25.29 11.79
CA VAL A 13 0.50 -25.34 13.03
C VAL A 13 -0.22 -24.67 14.18
N LEU A 14 -0.83 -23.49 13.92
CA LEU A 14 -1.51 -22.70 14.94
C LEU A 14 -2.71 -23.44 15.55
N ILE A 15 -3.58 -24.03 14.73
CA ILE A 15 -4.80 -24.71 15.21
C ILE A 15 -4.53 -25.96 16.04
N HIS A 16 -3.32 -26.51 15.97
CA HIS A 16 -2.90 -27.68 16.77
C HIS A 16 -2.21 -27.30 18.09
N GLN A 17 -2.05 -25.99 18.37
CA GLN A 17 -1.47 -25.55 19.63
C GLN A 17 -2.48 -25.68 20.78
N PRO A 18 -2.10 -26.29 21.92
CA PRO A 18 -3.03 -26.51 23.04
C PRO A 18 -3.63 -25.22 23.63
N ALA A 19 -2.90 -24.10 23.53
CA ALA A 19 -3.35 -22.79 24.03
C ALA A 19 -4.23 -22.00 23.04
N VAL A 20 -4.50 -22.54 21.84
CA VAL A 20 -5.23 -21.85 20.80
C VAL A 20 -6.63 -22.43 20.65
N ASP A 21 -7.63 -21.56 20.66
CA ASP A 21 -8.98 -21.93 20.28
C ASP A 21 -9.09 -21.94 18.74
N SER A 22 -9.04 -23.13 18.16
CA SER A 22 -9.06 -23.34 16.71
C SER A 22 -10.36 -22.86 16.02
N LYS A 23 -11.40 -22.53 16.79
CA LYS A 23 -12.67 -22.00 16.26
C LYS A 23 -12.70 -20.46 16.21
N ARG A 24 -11.66 -19.80 16.73
CA ARG A 24 -11.60 -18.33 16.86
C ARG A 24 -10.39 -17.72 16.20
N ILE A 25 -9.89 -18.30 15.14
CA ILE A 25 -8.74 -17.77 14.41
C ILE A 25 -9.14 -16.53 13.62
N THR A 26 -8.41 -15.45 13.81
CA THR A 26 -8.48 -14.23 13.00
C THR A 26 -7.20 -14.09 12.18
N MET A 27 -7.34 -13.91 10.87
CA MET A 27 -6.22 -13.60 9.98
C MET A 27 -6.12 -12.10 9.76
N ILE A 28 -4.93 -11.54 9.93
CA ILE A 28 -4.64 -10.14 9.60
C ILE A 28 -3.74 -10.12 8.38
N GLY A 29 -4.20 -9.52 7.29
CA GLY A 29 -3.42 -9.26 6.09
C GLY A 29 -3.09 -7.76 5.99
N HIS A 30 -1.79 -7.43 5.93
CA HIS A 30 -1.33 -6.07 5.68
C HIS A 30 -0.69 -5.99 4.29
N SER A 31 -1.07 -4.98 3.49
CA SER A 31 -0.49 -4.74 2.16
C SER A 31 -0.61 -6.01 1.29
N GLU A 32 0.49 -6.63 0.87
CA GLU A 32 0.51 -7.91 0.14
C GLU A 32 -0.25 -9.02 0.89
N GLY A 33 -0.24 -9.03 2.22
CA GLY A 33 -1.01 -9.98 3.04
C GLY A 33 -2.51 -9.92 2.77
N THR A 34 -3.03 -8.81 2.25
CA THR A 34 -4.44 -8.68 1.86
C THR A 34 -4.81 -9.44 0.57
N ILE A 35 -3.80 -9.82 -0.22
CA ILE A 35 -3.96 -10.73 -1.35
C ILE A 35 -4.00 -12.18 -0.86
N ILE A 36 -3.26 -12.49 0.20
CA ILE A 36 -3.07 -13.85 0.73
C ILE A 36 -4.23 -14.26 1.62
N ALA A 37 -4.58 -13.43 2.60
CA ALA A 37 -5.57 -13.75 3.62
C ALA A 37 -6.93 -14.26 3.10
N PRO A 38 -7.57 -13.63 2.08
CA PRO A 38 -8.85 -14.10 1.59
C PRO A 38 -8.76 -15.47 0.93
N ARG A 39 -7.64 -15.82 0.30
CA ARG A 39 -7.41 -17.14 -0.32
C ARG A 39 -7.33 -18.23 0.72
N VAL A 40 -6.51 -18.01 1.75
CA VAL A 40 -6.40 -18.95 2.88
C VAL A 40 -7.76 -19.12 3.56
N ALA A 41 -8.53 -18.04 3.74
CA ALA A 41 -9.84 -18.12 4.36
C ALA A 41 -10.89 -18.84 3.48
N ILE A 42 -10.82 -18.72 2.15
CA ILE A 42 -11.69 -19.46 1.22
C ILE A 42 -11.40 -20.96 1.33
N ASP A 43 -10.13 -21.34 1.27
CA ASP A 43 -9.70 -22.73 1.31
C ASP A 43 -9.84 -23.35 2.72
N ASN A 44 -9.92 -22.52 3.76
CA ASN A 44 -10.03 -22.93 5.17
C ASN A 44 -11.24 -22.28 5.87
N SER A 45 -12.40 -22.29 5.22
CA SER A 45 -13.61 -21.56 5.65
C SER A 45 -14.18 -21.99 7.02
N THR A 46 -13.84 -23.18 7.51
CA THR A 46 -14.24 -23.66 8.84
C THR A 46 -13.23 -23.29 9.94
N LYS A 47 -12.01 -22.91 9.57
CA LYS A 47 -10.91 -22.60 10.50
C LYS A 47 -10.76 -21.10 10.72
N VAL A 48 -10.95 -20.28 9.66
CA VAL A 48 -10.78 -18.82 9.73
C VAL A 48 -12.11 -18.16 10.07
N LYS A 49 -12.22 -17.66 11.29
CA LYS A 49 -13.42 -16.99 11.79
C LYS A 49 -13.52 -15.55 11.30
N ASN A 50 -12.41 -14.83 11.25
CA ASN A 50 -12.38 -13.43 10.86
C ASN A 50 -11.20 -13.12 9.95
N ILE A 51 -11.35 -12.10 9.09
CA ILE A 51 -10.27 -11.52 8.29
C ILE A 51 -10.21 -10.02 8.56
N ILE A 52 -8.99 -9.51 8.79
CA ILE A 52 -8.75 -8.07 8.90
C ILE A 52 -7.79 -7.67 7.78
N PHE A 53 -8.23 -6.72 6.98
CA PHE A 53 -7.45 -6.13 5.90
C PHE A 53 -6.90 -4.77 6.33
N ILE A 54 -5.60 -4.57 6.20
CA ILE A 54 -4.89 -3.33 6.49
C ILE A 54 -4.16 -2.87 5.23
N GLY A 55 -4.48 -1.68 4.71
CA GLY A 55 -3.88 -1.20 3.47
C GLY A 55 -4.14 -2.15 2.31
N ILE A 56 -5.40 -2.31 1.93
CA ILE A 56 -5.91 -3.33 1.02
C ILE A 56 -5.39 -3.19 -0.42
N VAL A 57 -5.00 -4.32 -1.02
CA VAL A 57 -4.81 -4.51 -2.47
C VAL A 57 -6.05 -5.24 -3.00
N ALA A 58 -7.03 -4.49 -3.45
CA ALA A 58 -8.31 -5.05 -3.92
C ALA A 58 -8.27 -5.42 -5.41
N GLN A 59 -7.73 -4.56 -6.25
CA GLN A 59 -7.53 -4.77 -7.68
C GLN A 59 -6.27 -5.62 -7.96
N ASN A 60 -5.85 -5.71 -9.22
CA ASN A 60 -4.62 -6.42 -9.55
C ASN A 60 -3.37 -5.65 -9.09
N LEU A 61 -2.27 -6.36 -8.91
CA LEU A 61 -1.03 -5.77 -8.44
C LEU A 61 -0.45 -4.75 -9.43
N ARG A 62 -0.68 -4.92 -10.73
CA ARG A 62 -0.17 -3.99 -11.76
C ARG A 62 -0.73 -2.59 -11.57
N ASP A 63 -2.01 -2.45 -11.22
CA ASP A 63 -2.64 -1.15 -10.96
C ASP A 63 -2.02 -0.48 -9.74
N ILE A 64 -1.77 -1.25 -8.68
CA ILE A 64 -1.08 -0.75 -7.48
C ILE A 64 0.35 -0.32 -7.79
N LEU A 65 1.08 -1.11 -8.56
CA LEU A 65 2.45 -0.77 -8.99
C LEU A 65 2.46 0.49 -9.89
N HIS A 66 1.50 0.60 -10.79
CA HIS A 66 1.37 1.81 -11.61
C HIS A 66 1.12 3.04 -10.75
N TYR A 67 0.23 2.92 -9.76
CA TYR A 67 0.02 3.98 -8.77
C TYR A 67 1.33 4.33 -8.03
N GLN A 68 2.03 3.34 -7.48
CA GLN A 68 3.25 3.54 -6.70
C GLN A 68 4.42 4.11 -7.51
N VAL A 69 4.57 3.69 -8.76
CA VAL A 69 5.73 4.04 -9.60
C VAL A 69 5.49 5.29 -10.45
N VAL A 70 4.24 5.55 -10.85
CA VAL A 70 3.92 6.66 -11.76
C VAL A 70 3.13 7.76 -11.04
N TYR A 71 1.95 7.45 -10.53
CA TYR A 71 1.05 8.48 -9.98
C TYR A 71 1.58 9.12 -8.71
N ARG A 72 2.05 8.31 -7.76
CA ARG A 72 2.56 8.82 -6.49
C ARG A 72 3.78 9.73 -6.65
N PRO A 73 4.85 9.34 -7.37
CA PRO A 73 6.00 10.23 -7.55
C PRO A 73 5.67 11.51 -8.33
N ALA A 74 4.80 11.41 -9.36
CA ALA A 74 4.35 12.58 -10.11
C ALA A 74 3.49 13.51 -9.25
N GLY A 75 2.56 12.96 -8.46
CA GLY A 75 1.71 13.73 -7.54
C GLY A 75 2.53 14.42 -6.44
N ASN A 76 3.50 13.72 -5.85
CA ASN A 76 4.43 14.30 -4.87
C ASN A 76 5.24 15.46 -5.50
N ALA A 77 5.75 15.28 -6.71
CA ALA A 77 6.48 16.32 -7.42
C ALA A 77 5.59 17.54 -7.71
N THR A 78 4.37 17.33 -8.16
CA THR A 78 3.40 18.41 -8.42
C THR A 78 3.08 19.17 -7.13
N GLN A 79 2.68 18.48 -6.09
CA GLN A 79 2.25 19.12 -4.84
C GLN A 79 3.39 19.84 -4.11
N ALA A 80 4.60 19.25 -4.10
CA ALA A 80 5.71 19.77 -3.33
C ALA A 80 6.54 20.82 -4.07
N LEU A 81 6.64 20.74 -5.40
CA LEU A 81 7.58 21.50 -6.22
C LEU A 81 6.93 22.43 -7.25
N ASP A 82 5.71 22.13 -7.70
CA ASP A 82 4.96 22.95 -8.67
C ASP A 82 3.80 23.70 -8.00
N LYS A 83 4.11 24.55 -7.04
CA LYS A 83 3.11 25.30 -6.28
C LYS A 83 2.29 26.27 -7.12
N ASN A 84 2.83 26.71 -8.24
CA ASN A 84 2.18 27.66 -9.15
C ASN A 84 1.43 26.94 -10.29
N HIS A 85 1.37 25.62 -10.29
CA HIS A 85 0.68 24.81 -11.29
C HIS A 85 1.15 25.09 -12.73
N THR A 86 2.45 25.30 -12.89
CA THR A 86 3.07 25.56 -14.21
C THR A 86 3.36 24.29 -15.01
N GLY A 87 3.31 23.13 -14.34
CA GLY A 87 3.75 21.86 -14.90
C GLY A 87 5.29 21.69 -14.90
N LEU A 88 6.02 22.61 -14.26
CA LEU A 88 7.47 22.66 -14.22
C LEU A 88 8.00 22.52 -12.80
N ILE A 89 9.03 21.72 -12.60
CA ILE A 89 9.71 21.55 -11.31
C ILE A 89 11.17 21.98 -11.42
N SER A 90 11.63 22.80 -10.49
CA SER A 90 13.01 23.30 -10.48
C SER A 90 14.02 22.24 -10.03
N ILE A 91 15.04 21.99 -10.84
CA ILE A 91 16.15 21.10 -10.49
C ILE A 91 16.92 21.65 -9.28
N GLN A 92 17.09 22.98 -9.19
CA GLN A 92 17.74 23.62 -8.07
C GLN A 92 16.97 23.42 -6.76
N GLN A 93 15.63 23.46 -6.81
CA GLN A 93 14.78 23.23 -5.65
C GLN A 93 14.89 21.78 -5.15
N ILE A 94 14.92 20.80 -6.07
CA ILE A 94 15.16 19.39 -5.71
C ILE A 94 16.54 19.22 -5.07
N ALA A 95 17.57 19.83 -5.68
CA ALA A 95 18.94 19.72 -5.21
C ALA A 95 19.19 20.43 -3.88
N LYS A 96 18.39 21.43 -3.52
CA LYS A 96 18.51 22.18 -2.26
C LYS A 96 18.10 21.32 -1.04
N ASP A 97 17.09 20.44 -1.20
CA ASP A 97 16.62 19.55 -0.13
C ASP A 97 16.38 18.11 -0.65
N PRO A 98 17.45 17.41 -1.03
CA PRO A 98 17.32 16.11 -1.67
C PRO A 98 16.83 15.01 -0.72
N HIS A 99 16.96 15.17 0.58
CA HIS A 99 16.39 14.23 1.56
C HIS A 99 14.86 14.25 1.52
N ARG A 100 14.28 15.45 1.45
CA ARG A 100 12.83 15.63 1.31
C ARG A 100 12.28 14.98 0.04
N TYR A 101 13.04 15.05 -1.06
CA TYR A 101 12.66 14.50 -2.36
C TYR A 101 13.31 13.15 -2.66
N SER A 102 13.80 12.45 -1.64
CA SER A 102 14.51 11.18 -1.79
C SER A 102 13.72 10.11 -2.56
N VAL A 103 12.41 10.06 -2.40
CA VAL A 103 11.54 9.15 -3.19
C VAL A 103 11.62 9.50 -4.67
N LEU A 104 11.41 10.77 -5.03
CA LEU A 104 11.52 11.23 -6.42
C LEU A 104 12.92 10.96 -6.98
N LEU A 105 13.97 11.28 -6.23
CA LEU A 105 15.36 11.08 -6.65
C LEU A 105 15.68 9.61 -6.93
N ARG A 106 15.15 8.66 -6.16
CA ARG A 106 15.31 7.22 -6.45
C ARG A 106 14.73 6.82 -7.80
N PHE A 107 13.76 7.55 -8.31
CA PHE A 107 13.20 7.35 -9.65
C PHE A 107 13.99 8.08 -10.73
N LEU A 108 14.58 9.22 -10.42
CA LEU A 108 15.29 10.05 -11.38
C LEU A 108 16.76 9.68 -11.55
N LEU A 109 17.41 9.13 -10.52
CA LEU A 109 18.85 8.91 -10.46
C LEU A 109 19.21 7.42 -10.43
N PRO A 110 20.38 7.02 -10.95
CA PRO A 110 20.95 5.72 -10.69
C PRO A 110 21.21 5.52 -9.20
N SER A 111 21.06 4.27 -8.73
CA SER A 111 21.30 3.92 -7.32
C SER A 111 22.68 4.34 -6.82
N SER A 112 23.73 4.23 -7.65
CA SER A 112 25.08 4.67 -7.33
C SER A 112 25.18 6.15 -6.99
N VAL A 113 24.45 7.00 -7.74
CA VAL A 113 24.41 8.45 -7.50
C VAL A 113 23.68 8.77 -6.20
N VAL A 114 22.55 8.10 -5.94
CA VAL A 114 21.80 8.24 -4.68
C VAL A 114 22.65 7.79 -3.49
N HIS A 115 23.33 6.66 -3.58
CA HIS A 115 24.23 6.17 -2.53
C HIS A 115 25.39 7.11 -2.27
N THR A 116 26.00 7.66 -3.32
CA THR A 116 27.10 8.65 -3.18
C THR A 116 26.60 9.89 -2.46
N PHE A 117 25.41 10.41 -2.85
CA PHE A 117 24.82 11.55 -2.16
C PHE A 117 24.54 11.24 -0.68
N LEU A 118 23.91 10.11 -0.36
CA LEU A 118 23.60 9.74 1.03
C LEU A 118 24.85 9.61 1.92
N ARG A 119 25.99 9.27 1.32
CA ARG A 119 27.29 9.19 2.03
C ARG A 119 28.00 10.53 2.19
N THR A 120 27.92 11.39 1.18
CA THR A 120 28.74 12.62 1.11
C THR A 120 27.95 13.88 1.42
N ASN A 121 26.63 13.79 1.42
CA ASN A 121 25.69 14.93 1.53
C ASN A 121 25.97 16.05 0.51
N ASN A 122 26.57 15.71 -0.63
CA ASN A 122 26.98 16.67 -1.65
C ASN A 122 25.84 16.96 -2.63
N THR A 123 25.10 18.02 -2.39
CA THR A 123 23.96 18.45 -3.19
C THR A 123 24.31 18.85 -4.64
N LYS A 124 25.55 19.29 -4.88
CA LYS A 124 26.04 19.65 -6.23
C LYS A 124 26.08 18.45 -7.17
N VAL A 125 26.37 17.26 -6.64
CA VAL A 125 26.36 16.01 -7.43
C VAL A 125 24.97 15.76 -8.01
N ILE A 126 23.93 15.95 -7.22
CA ILE A 126 22.54 15.77 -7.66
C ILE A 126 22.16 16.81 -8.70
N ALA A 127 22.44 18.10 -8.42
CA ALA A 127 22.14 19.18 -9.34
C ALA A 127 22.79 18.95 -10.72
N ASN A 128 24.08 18.68 -10.74
CA ASN A 128 24.84 18.45 -11.98
C ASN A 128 24.31 17.23 -12.75
N PHE A 129 23.97 16.14 -12.04
CA PHE A 129 23.45 14.96 -12.69
C PHE A 129 22.05 15.22 -13.32
N LEU A 130 21.18 15.89 -12.60
CA LEU A 130 19.84 16.24 -13.11
C LEU A 130 19.95 17.24 -14.27
N LEU A 131 20.78 18.26 -14.15
CA LEU A 131 21.03 19.21 -15.23
C LEU A 131 21.52 18.51 -16.50
N ASN A 132 22.52 17.64 -16.39
CA ASN A 132 23.04 16.88 -17.53
C ASN A 132 21.98 15.93 -18.13
N LYS A 133 21.23 15.25 -17.28
CA LYS A 133 20.21 14.28 -17.71
C LYS A 133 19.07 14.96 -18.48
N PHE A 134 18.70 16.16 -18.08
CA PHE A 134 17.57 16.89 -18.66
C PHE A 134 18.00 18.05 -19.57
N ALA A 135 19.31 18.31 -19.72
CA ALA A 135 19.85 19.44 -20.49
C ALA A 135 19.32 19.53 -21.93
N ASN A 136 19.24 18.37 -22.61
CA ASN A 136 18.87 18.33 -24.03
C ASN A 136 17.34 18.30 -24.27
N ASN A 137 16.54 18.18 -23.20
CA ASN A 137 15.09 18.02 -23.27
C ASN A 137 14.32 19.05 -22.43
N THR A 138 14.99 20.10 -21.94
CA THR A 138 14.34 21.10 -21.11
C THR A 138 13.59 22.10 -22.00
N ILE A 139 12.30 22.28 -21.69
CA ILE A 139 11.48 23.35 -22.26
C ILE A 139 12.01 24.68 -21.74
N GLU A 140 12.53 24.67 -20.52
CA GLU A 140 13.17 25.78 -19.84
C GLU A 140 14.41 25.28 -19.10
N ALA A 141 15.54 25.96 -19.27
CA ALA A 141 16.81 25.59 -18.65
C ALA A 141 16.69 25.54 -17.11
N GLY A 142 17.11 24.43 -16.51
CA GLY A 142 17.04 24.24 -15.05
C GLY A 142 15.71 23.73 -14.50
N TYR A 143 14.74 23.42 -15.38
CA TYR A 143 13.44 22.86 -15.01
C TYR A 143 13.21 21.49 -15.65
N ILE A 144 12.34 20.69 -15.05
CA ILE A 144 11.83 19.41 -15.56
C ILE A 144 10.33 19.55 -15.76
N SER A 145 9.83 19.28 -16.97
CA SER A 145 8.40 19.22 -17.22
C SER A 145 7.81 17.93 -16.64
N ILE A 146 6.76 18.07 -15.82
CA ILE A 146 6.06 16.93 -15.21
C ILE A 146 5.48 16.03 -16.29
N ASP A 147 4.75 16.59 -17.24
CA ASP A 147 4.02 15.79 -18.25
C ASP A 147 4.93 15.31 -19.40
N LYS A 148 5.85 16.16 -19.85
CA LYS A 148 6.67 15.84 -21.03
C LYS A 148 7.95 15.06 -20.71
N GLN A 149 8.43 15.10 -19.46
CA GLN A 149 9.70 14.48 -19.08
C GLN A 149 9.59 13.54 -17.89
N LEU A 150 8.97 13.97 -16.79
CA LEU A 150 8.89 13.16 -15.57
C LEU A 150 7.96 11.95 -15.75
N LYS A 151 6.71 12.18 -16.13
CA LYS A 151 5.73 11.08 -16.30
C LYS A 151 6.17 10.04 -17.32
N PRO A 152 6.65 10.39 -18.54
CA PRO A 152 7.15 9.39 -19.49
C PRO A 152 8.31 8.55 -18.94
N LEU A 153 9.22 9.18 -18.16
CA LEU A 153 10.31 8.46 -17.52
C LEU A 153 9.82 7.47 -16.46
N LEU A 154 8.83 7.86 -15.65
CA LEU A 154 8.20 7.00 -14.65
C LEU A 154 7.44 5.85 -15.32
N ILE A 155 6.71 6.10 -16.40
CA ILE A 155 6.00 5.08 -17.20
C ILE A 155 7.00 4.07 -17.76
N LYS A 156 8.08 4.52 -18.39
CA LYS A 156 9.13 3.64 -18.90
C LYS A 156 9.75 2.78 -17.80
N ARG A 157 9.90 3.34 -16.60
CA ARG A 157 10.38 2.58 -15.44
C ARG A 157 9.37 1.52 -15.00
N TYR A 158 8.08 1.85 -14.95
CA TYR A 158 7.01 0.92 -14.65
C TYR A 158 7.00 -0.23 -15.67
N GLU A 159 7.09 0.06 -16.97
CA GLU A 159 7.17 -0.93 -18.04
C GLU A 159 8.38 -1.86 -17.85
N ASN A 160 9.55 -1.33 -17.52
CA ASN A 160 10.74 -2.13 -17.23
C ASN A 160 10.56 -3.05 -16.02
N ILE A 161 9.89 -2.59 -14.95
CA ILE A 161 9.61 -3.39 -13.76
C ILE A 161 8.63 -4.52 -14.09
N THR A 162 7.62 -4.24 -14.92
CA THR A 162 6.54 -5.17 -15.25
C THR A 162 6.82 -6.04 -16.48
N ALA A 163 7.88 -5.77 -17.24
CA ALA A 163 8.25 -6.51 -18.43
C ALA A 163 8.60 -8.01 -18.18
N PHE A 164 8.75 -8.41 -16.92
CA PHE A 164 9.03 -9.80 -16.47
C PHE A 164 10.24 -10.48 -17.15
N ASN A 165 11.00 -9.74 -17.96
CA ASN A 165 12.15 -10.26 -18.70
C ASN A 165 13.43 -10.28 -17.89
N LEU A 166 13.41 -9.70 -16.69
CA LEU A 166 14.56 -9.67 -15.80
C LEU A 166 14.62 -10.96 -15.00
N LEU A 167 15.58 -11.81 -15.31
CA LEU A 167 15.84 -13.08 -14.62
C LEU A 167 16.46 -12.90 -13.22
N LYS A 168 16.82 -11.65 -12.85
CA LYS A 168 17.49 -11.34 -11.58
C LYS A 168 16.66 -10.38 -10.75
N CYS A 169 16.47 -10.71 -9.47
CA CYS A 169 15.97 -9.75 -8.49
C CYS A 169 16.94 -8.57 -8.41
N ASN A 170 16.45 -7.35 -8.58
CA ASN A 170 17.28 -6.15 -8.50
C ASN A 170 17.05 -5.44 -7.16
N ASN A 171 18.03 -4.64 -6.76
CA ASN A 171 18.00 -3.86 -5.50
C ASN A 171 16.96 -2.72 -5.50
N LEU A 172 16.14 -2.61 -6.55
CA LEU A 172 15.13 -1.56 -6.72
C LEU A 172 13.73 -1.97 -6.23
N GLY A 173 13.66 -3.02 -5.43
CA GLY A 173 12.44 -3.39 -4.70
C GLY A 173 11.53 -4.38 -5.41
N GLY A 174 12.00 -5.08 -6.45
CA GLY A 174 11.18 -6.07 -7.11
C GLY A 174 11.96 -7.28 -7.60
N CYS A 175 11.45 -8.47 -7.30
CA CYS A 175 11.90 -9.70 -7.90
C CYS A 175 10.92 -10.10 -9.01
N PRO A 176 11.35 -10.24 -10.27
CA PRO A 176 10.47 -10.60 -11.39
C PRO A 176 9.65 -11.88 -11.16
N ILE A 177 10.24 -12.85 -10.46
CA ILE A 177 9.55 -14.09 -10.08
C ILE A 177 8.37 -13.78 -9.15
N TRP A 178 8.56 -12.89 -8.18
CA TRP A 178 7.49 -12.45 -7.28
C TRP A 178 6.40 -11.73 -8.05
N TYR A 179 6.73 -10.73 -8.88
CA TYR A 179 5.75 -10.01 -9.71
C TYR A 179 4.94 -10.96 -10.59
N ARG A 180 5.62 -11.86 -11.30
CA ARG A 180 4.95 -12.86 -12.15
C ARG A 180 4.00 -13.73 -11.33
N SER A 181 4.41 -14.19 -10.15
CA SER A 181 3.59 -15.04 -9.29
C SER A 181 2.34 -14.33 -8.75
N VAL A 182 2.43 -13.03 -8.48
CA VAL A 182 1.29 -12.24 -7.97
C VAL A 182 0.41 -11.73 -9.13
N ASP A 183 1.00 -11.37 -10.26
CA ASP A 183 0.28 -10.89 -11.44
C ASP A 183 -0.67 -11.94 -12.05
N THR A 184 -0.36 -13.22 -11.86
CA THR A 184 -1.24 -14.33 -12.29
C THR A 184 -2.41 -14.58 -11.35
N LEU A 185 -2.45 -13.94 -10.17
CA LEU A 185 -3.54 -14.12 -9.23
C LEU A 185 -4.77 -13.31 -9.65
N ILE A 186 -5.91 -13.96 -9.56
CA ILE A 186 -7.21 -13.28 -9.72
C ILE A 186 -7.33 -12.19 -8.64
N PRO A 187 -7.75 -10.96 -8.95
CA PRO A 187 -7.87 -9.88 -7.97
C PRO A 187 -8.73 -10.26 -6.75
N THR A 188 -8.42 -9.71 -5.58
CA THR A 188 -9.20 -9.92 -4.35
C THR A 188 -10.68 -9.55 -4.56
N LEU A 189 -10.97 -8.47 -5.31
CA LEU A 189 -12.34 -8.08 -5.68
C LEU A 189 -13.14 -9.20 -6.36
N SER A 190 -12.48 -10.03 -7.17
CA SER A 190 -13.17 -11.11 -7.92
C SER A 190 -13.46 -12.31 -7.04
N ILE A 191 -12.63 -12.58 -6.04
CA ILE A 191 -12.75 -13.79 -5.20
C ILE A 191 -13.45 -13.55 -3.86
N ILE A 192 -13.54 -12.30 -3.39
CA ILE A 192 -14.01 -11.99 -2.03
C ILE A 192 -15.43 -12.51 -1.75
N GLY A 193 -16.24 -12.65 -2.79
CA GLY A 193 -17.58 -13.22 -2.69
C GLY A 193 -17.61 -14.71 -2.30
N ASN A 194 -16.47 -15.42 -2.44
CA ASN A 194 -16.30 -16.82 -2.07
C ASN A 194 -15.90 -17.01 -0.60
N VAL A 195 -15.56 -15.94 0.10
CA VAL A 195 -15.35 -15.99 1.55
C VAL A 195 -16.68 -16.38 2.23
N SER A 196 -16.60 -17.26 3.22
CA SER A 196 -17.78 -17.74 3.95
C SER A 196 -18.59 -16.57 4.50
N LYS A 197 -19.92 -16.64 4.38
CA LYS A 197 -20.83 -15.63 4.95
C LYS A 197 -20.81 -15.56 6.48
N SER A 198 -20.23 -16.57 7.13
CA SER A 198 -20.01 -16.60 8.59
C SER A 198 -18.67 -16.01 9.03
N THR A 199 -17.82 -15.58 8.08
CA THR A 199 -16.53 -14.96 8.37
C THR A 199 -16.71 -13.46 8.53
N GLY A 200 -16.35 -12.89 9.69
CA GLY A 200 -16.33 -11.43 9.89
C GLY A 200 -15.20 -10.78 9.07
N ILE A 201 -15.47 -9.63 8.47
CA ILE A 201 -14.48 -8.89 7.64
C ILE A 201 -14.34 -7.47 8.16
N LEU A 202 -13.11 -7.09 8.54
CA LEU A 202 -12.75 -5.72 8.87
C LEU A 202 -11.76 -5.17 7.83
N ILE A 203 -12.03 -3.96 7.35
CA ILE A 203 -11.14 -3.24 6.43
C ILE A 203 -10.69 -1.96 7.11
N LEU A 204 -9.38 -1.79 7.28
CA LEU A 204 -8.77 -0.60 7.85
C LEU A 204 -7.84 0.05 6.82
N ASN A 205 -8.02 1.34 6.52
CA ASN A 205 -7.16 2.05 5.57
C ASN A 205 -6.91 3.50 5.98
N GLY A 206 -5.66 3.93 5.87
CA GLY A 206 -5.33 5.36 6.00
C GLY A 206 -5.77 6.13 4.74
N GLU A 207 -6.37 7.30 4.88
CA GLU A 207 -6.82 8.12 3.74
C GLU A 207 -5.64 8.72 2.96
N ASN A 208 -4.50 8.90 3.63
CA ASN A 208 -3.24 9.31 3.01
C ASN A 208 -2.32 8.14 2.70
N ASP A 209 -2.87 6.94 2.53
CA ASP A 209 -2.08 5.77 2.13
C ASP A 209 -1.56 5.95 0.70
N THR A 210 -0.24 6.08 0.59
CA THR A 210 0.46 6.31 -0.68
C THR A 210 1.02 5.02 -1.30
N GLN A 211 0.79 3.87 -0.67
CA GLN A 211 1.19 2.57 -1.19
C GLN A 211 -0.01 1.80 -1.75
N THR A 212 -1.10 1.76 -0.99
CA THR A 212 -2.38 1.19 -1.42
C THR A 212 -3.46 2.25 -1.18
N PRO A 213 -3.83 3.02 -2.21
CA PRO A 213 -4.72 4.17 -2.04
C PRO A 213 -6.07 3.75 -1.48
N VAL A 214 -6.66 4.61 -0.62
CA VAL A 214 -7.91 4.32 0.10
C VAL A 214 -9.07 3.91 -0.81
N GLN A 215 -9.04 4.27 -2.09
CA GLN A 215 -9.99 3.83 -3.12
C GLN A 215 -10.07 2.31 -3.23
N GLN A 216 -8.98 1.58 -2.92
CA GLN A 216 -8.96 0.13 -2.89
C GLN A 216 -9.89 -0.41 -1.78
N ALA A 217 -9.92 0.25 -0.63
CA ALA A 217 -10.80 -0.09 0.48
C ALA A 217 -12.28 0.17 0.15
N PHE A 218 -12.58 1.30 -0.49
CA PHE A 218 -13.94 1.60 -0.95
C PHE A 218 -14.43 0.61 -2.00
N LEU A 219 -13.59 0.20 -2.96
CA LEU A 219 -13.93 -0.82 -3.95
C LEU A 219 -14.24 -2.17 -3.29
N LEU A 220 -13.44 -2.58 -2.31
CA LEU A 220 -13.69 -3.83 -1.59
C LEU A 220 -14.98 -3.76 -0.76
N GLN A 221 -15.21 -2.66 -0.05
CA GLN A 221 -16.46 -2.41 0.69
C GLN A 221 -17.67 -2.49 -0.21
N GLN A 222 -17.65 -1.82 -1.36
CA GLN A 222 -18.74 -1.88 -2.33
C GLN A 222 -18.98 -3.32 -2.82
N ARG A 223 -17.88 -4.03 -3.15
CA ARG A 223 -18.00 -5.42 -3.60
C ARG A 223 -18.61 -6.34 -2.55
N LEU A 224 -18.25 -6.19 -1.27
CA LEU A 224 -18.84 -6.95 -0.17
C LEU A 224 -20.34 -6.66 -0.02
N THR A 225 -20.74 -5.41 -0.19
CA THR A 225 -22.16 -5.01 -0.24
C THR A 225 -22.89 -5.65 -1.42
N ASP A 226 -22.32 -5.61 -2.62
CA ASP A 226 -22.91 -6.17 -3.84
C ASP A 226 -23.15 -7.69 -3.72
N VAL A 227 -22.19 -8.41 -3.13
CA VAL A 227 -22.30 -9.86 -2.88
C VAL A 227 -23.12 -10.18 -1.62
N LYS A 228 -23.68 -9.17 -0.97
CA LYS A 228 -24.49 -9.29 0.26
C LYS A 228 -23.75 -10.06 1.36
N HIS A 229 -22.50 -9.68 1.62
CA HIS A 229 -21.77 -10.24 2.75
C HIS A 229 -22.35 -9.65 4.05
N PRO A 230 -22.85 -10.46 5.01
CA PRO A 230 -23.64 -9.94 6.12
C PRO A 230 -22.80 -9.21 7.17
N ASP A 231 -21.53 -9.57 7.31
CA ASP A 231 -20.65 -9.08 8.38
C ASP A 231 -19.36 -8.49 7.78
N HIS A 232 -19.42 -7.20 7.46
CA HIS A 232 -18.25 -6.47 6.96
C HIS A 232 -18.27 -5.02 7.43
N THR A 233 -17.12 -4.49 7.81
CA THR A 233 -16.93 -3.13 8.34
C THR A 233 -15.73 -2.48 7.64
N LEU A 234 -15.89 -1.23 7.22
CA LEU A 234 -14.81 -0.38 6.74
C LEU A 234 -14.61 0.79 7.72
N ILE A 235 -13.36 1.00 8.13
CA ILE A 235 -12.94 2.18 8.88
C ILE A 235 -11.78 2.84 8.13
N THR A 236 -11.92 4.13 7.81
CA THR A 236 -10.86 4.93 7.23
C THR A 236 -10.34 5.96 8.23
N TYR A 237 -9.06 6.32 8.10
CA TYR A 237 -8.41 7.20 9.05
C TYR A 237 -7.82 8.42 8.34
N PRO A 238 -8.41 9.62 8.55
CA PRO A 238 -7.88 10.85 7.98
C PRO A 238 -6.43 11.09 8.42
N ASN A 239 -5.63 11.62 7.49
CA ASN A 239 -4.23 11.97 7.72
C ASN A 239 -3.29 10.82 8.13
N LEU A 240 -3.73 9.57 8.07
CA LEU A 240 -2.87 8.40 8.30
C LEU A 240 -2.46 7.76 6.97
N GLY A 241 -1.21 7.27 6.94
CA GLY A 241 -0.64 6.55 5.81
C GLY A 241 -0.75 5.02 5.94
N HIS A 242 0.04 4.31 5.15
CA HIS A 242 0.01 2.85 4.98
C HIS A 242 0.19 2.03 6.26
N VAL A 243 0.94 2.54 7.22
CA VAL A 243 1.19 1.90 8.53
C VAL A 243 0.51 2.66 9.68
N PHE A 244 -0.54 3.42 9.36
CA PHE A 244 -1.29 4.21 10.33
C PHE A 244 -0.45 5.19 11.16
N TYR A 245 0.61 5.71 10.56
CA TYR A 245 1.37 6.83 11.08
C TYR A 245 0.91 8.10 10.38
N PRO A 246 0.87 9.27 11.08
CA PRO A 246 0.52 10.54 10.45
C PRO A 246 1.38 10.81 9.21
N SER A 247 0.72 10.93 8.07
CA SER A 247 1.36 11.11 6.77
C SER A 247 0.59 12.15 5.97
N SER A 248 1.33 13.01 5.26
CA SER A 248 0.71 13.87 4.26
C SER A 248 0.40 13.09 2.98
N GLN A 249 -0.49 13.62 2.18
CA GLN A 249 -0.77 13.10 0.85
C GLN A 249 0.55 12.99 0.05
N TRP A 250 0.73 11.89 -0.69
CA TRP A 250 1.91 11.59 -1.51
C TRP A 250 3.20 11.26 -0.76
N GLU A 251 3.23 11.36 0.59
CA GLU A 251 4.39 10.99 1.41
C GLU A 251 4.15 9.66 2.14
N THR A 252 5.17 8.83 2.20
CA THR A 252 5.17 7.65 3.07
C THR A 252 6.02 7.96 4.30
N ARG A 253 5.42 7.88 5.48
CA ARG A 253 6.10 8.00 6.76
C ARG A 253 5.89 6.73 7.57
N ASN A 254 6.87 6.40 8.38
CA ASN A 254 6.85 5.24 9.28
C ASN A 254 6.90 5.74 10.73
N GLY A 255 6.21 5.01 11.59
CA GLY A 255 6.16 5.28 13.02
C GLY A 255 5.20 4.32 13.71
N PRO A 256 4.92 4.50 15.00
CA PRO A 256 3.98 3.64 15.70
C PRO A 256 2.56 3.84 15.16
N ILE A 257 1.81 2.74 15.15
CA ILE A 257 0.37 2.77 14.84
C ILE A 257 -0.33 3.69 15.83
N GLN A 258 -1.25 4.53 15.35
CA GLN A 258 -1.99 5.45 16.20
C GLN A 258 -2.95 4.71 17.14
N GLN A 259 -3.12 5.23 18.36
CA GLN A 259 -3.88 4.56 19.42
C GLN A 259 -5.36 4.36 19.07
N ASN A 260 -5.96 5.29 18.34
CA ASN A 260 -7.34 5.15 17.87
C ASN A 260 -7.54 3.96 16.92
N VAL A 261 -6.54 3.66 16.06
CA VAL A 261 -6.57 2.50 15.17
C VAL A 261 -6.50 1.20 15.98
N LEU A 262 -5.62 1.16 16.98
CA LEU A 262 -5.50 0.01 17.89
C LEU A 262 -6.78 -0.20 18.71
N ALA A 263 -7.41 0.88 19.16
CA ALA A 263 -8.67 0.82 19.90
C ALA A 263 -9.81 0.28 19.04
N ASP A 264 -9.94 0.76 17.79
CA ASP A 264 -10.97 0.27 16.87
C ASP A 264 -10.74 -1.20 16.51
N LEU A 265 -9.49 -1.59 16.23
CA LEU A 265 -9.10 -2.97 15.98
C LEU A 265 -9.45 -3.88 17.16
N TYR A 266 -9.09 -3.46 18.38
CA TYR A 266 -9.37 -4.21 19.60
C TYR A 266 -10.87 -4.36 19.83
N SER A 267 -11.63 -3.26 19.76
CA SER A 267 -13.08 -3.27 19.95
C SER A 267 -13.80 -4.16 18.94
N TRP A 268 -13.34 -4.14 17.68
CA TRP A 268 -13.91 -5.02 16.66
C TRP A 268 -13.58 -6.49 16.93
N LEU A 269 -12.33 -6.81 17.28
CA LEU A 269 -11.92 -8.18 17.64
C LEU A 269 -12.69 -8.70 18.85
N GLU A 270 -12.88 -7.88 19.87
CA GLU A 270 -13.65 -8.23 21.06
C GLU A 270 -15.09 -8.61 20.71
N ALA A 271 -15.75 -7.79 19.87
CA ALA A 271 -17.12 -8.04 19.41
C ALA A 271 -17.25 -9.31 18.54
N HIS A 272 -16.19 -9.70 17.80
CA HIS A 272 -16.19 -10.83 16.85
C HIS A 272 -15.45 -12.08 17.38
N SER A 273 -14.84 -11.99 18.57
CA SER A 273 -14.12 -13.12 19.17
C SER A 273 -15.00 -14.21 19.76
N GLY A 274 -16.28 -13.90 20.01
CA GLY A 274 -17.19 -14.77 20.74
C GLY A 274 -16.83 -14.91 22.24
N LEU A 275 -15.94 -14.05 22.75
CA LEU A 275 -15.64 -13.96 24.18
C LEU A 275 -16.77 -13.17 24.84
N SER A 276 -17.55 -13.80 25.67
CA SER A 276 -18.46 -13.11 26.60
C SER A 276 -17.62 -12.55 27.75
N HIS A 277 -17.16 -11.29 27.63
CA HIS A 277 -16.65 -10.57 28.79
C HIS A 277 -17.80 -9.95 29.58
N PRO A 278 -17.92 -10.21 30.90
CA PRO A 278 -19.01 -9.67 31.71
C PRO A 278 -18.90 -8.17 32.00
N PHE A 279 -17.89 -7.45 31.49
CA PHE A 279 -17.63 -6.09 31.93
C PHE A 279 -17.19 -5.14 30.80
N VAL A 280 -17.94 -5.01 29.73
CA VAL A 280 -17.96 -3.72 28.97
C VAL A 280 -19.31 -3.62 28.28
N THR A 281 -20.15 -2.70 28.73
CA THR A 281 -21.29 -2.22 27.98
C THR A 281 -20.73 -1.61 26.69
N ALA A 282 -20.89 -2.31 25.57
CA ALA A 282 -20.53 -1.80 24.27
C ALA A 282 -21.37 -0.54 23.99
N THR A 283 -20.76 0.60 24.11
CA THR A 283 -21.23 1.77 23.39
C THR A 283 -20.97 1.48 21.92
N THR A 284 -21.99 1.04 21.23
CA THR A 284 -22.06 0.99 19.78
C THR A 284 -21.66 2.33 19.22
N SER A 285 -20.36 2.49 18.92
CA SER A 285 -19.88 3.63 18.16
C SER A 285 -20.29 3.40 16.71
N ALA A 286 -21.30 4.15 16.32
CA ALA A 286 -21.88 4.17 15.00
C ALA A 286 -20.79 4.23 13.91
N ILE A 287 -20.99 3.43 12.87
CA ILE A 287 -20.40 3.55 11.55
C ILE A 287 -20.37 5.04 11.17
N ARG A 288 -19.23 5.68 11.23
CA ARG A 288 -19.04 7.03 10.69
C ARG A 288 -18.46 6.92 9.29
N VAL A 289 -19.32 6.65 8.32
CA VAL A 289 -19.06 7.08 6.96
C VAL A 289 -19.32 8.59 6.95
N LYS A 290 -18.27 9.40 7.03
CA LYS A 290 -18.37 10.80 6.66
C LYS A 290 -18.36 10.88 5.14
N THR A 291 -19.53 10.92 4.53
CA THR A 291 -19.71 11.48 3.20
C THR A 291 -19.60 13.00 3.33
N SER A 292 -18.54 13.59 2.81
CA SER A 292 -18.45 15.01 2.49
C SER A 292 -18.82 15.22 1.05
#